data_cade6f26656ca799963b5ecff311745e
#
_entry.id   cade6f26656ca799963b5ecff311745e
#
_cell.length_a   1.000
_cell.length_b   1.000
_cell.length_c   1.000
_cell.angle_alpha   90.00
_cell.angle_beta   90.00
_cell.angle_gamma   90.00
#
_symmetry.space_group_name_H-M   'P 1'
#
loop_
_entity.id
_entity.type
_entity.pdbx_description
1 polymer ?
#
loop_
_entity_poly.entity_id
_entity_poly.type
_entity_poly.pdbx_seq_one_letter_code
_entity_poly.pdbx_strand_id
1 'polypeptide(L)'
;LHTREIARYGGLAINMPYYALFFLLFTMASIGLPGTSGFVGEFLSLAGIYQTSSLVALICTTGIILGAAYMLYLYRRVAFGGQINEDAAAMPDISAREWIMMAPIAVAVLWMGVYPESFLAPMRKDIAVLDARLAAAAPAGDARLAPGTPRAEAANALGHH
;
A
#
# COMPACT_ATOMS: atom_id res chain seq x y z
N LEU A 1 -0.60 -26.73 -12.61
CA LEU A 1 0.86 -26.54 -12.70
C LEU A 1 1.47 -26.60 -11.29
N HIS A 2 2.32 -27.59 -11.02
CA HIS A 2 3.05 -27.70 -9.74
C HIS A 2 4.42 -26.99 -9.78
N THR A 3 4.53 -25.92 -10.57
CA THR A 3 5.78 -25.16 -10.73
C THR A 3 5.60 -23.71 -10.28
N ARG A 4 6.68 -23.11 -9.75
CA ARG A 4 6.75 -21.69 -9.38
C ARG A 4 7.48 -20.85 -10.43
N GLU A 5 7.81 -21.42 -11.58
CA GLU A 5 8.51 -20.70 -12.64
C GLU A 5 7.55 -19.75 -13.37
N ILE A 6 7.76 -18.45 -13.22
CA ILE A 6 6.93 -17.39 -13.83
C ILE A 6 6.89 -17.52 -15.36
N ALA A 7 7.98 -18.01 -15.98
CA ALA A 7 8.07 -18.19 -17.42
C ALA A 7 7.03 -19.19 -17.99
N ARG A 8 6.48 -20.06 -17.13
CA ARG A 8 5.46 -21.05 -17.53
C ARG A 8 4.03 -20.52 -17.47
N TYR A 9 3.80 -19.32 -16.91
CA TYR A 9 2.47 -18.73 -16.71
C TYR A 9 2.14 -17.61 -17.71
N GLY A 10 2.89 -17.44 -18.78
CA GLY A 10 2.64 -16.38 -19.77
C GLY A 10 1.28 -16.50 -20.44
N GLY A 11 0.59 -15.35 -20.66
CA GLY A 11 -0.65 -15.29 -21.43
C GLY A 11 -1.93 -15.66 -20.68
N LEU A 12 -1.92 -15.72 -19.35
CA LEU A 12 -3.07 -16.10 -18.54
C LEU A 12 -4.32 -15.22 -18.75
N ALA A 13 -4.15 -13.96 -19.12
CA ALA A 13 -5.25 -13.03 -19.36
C ALA A 13 -6.20 -13.49 -20.49
N ILE A 14 -5.73 -14.31 -21.43
CA ILE A 14 -6.54 -14.83 -22.54
C ILE A 14 -7.43 -15.99 -22.09
N ASN A 15 -6.89 -16.89 -21.27
CA ASN A 15 -7.57 -18.10 -20.85
C ASN A 15 -8.36 -17.93 -19.55
N MET A 16 -7.86 -17.08 -18.65
CA MET A 16 -8.39 -16.86 -17.30
C MET A 16 -8.59 -15.36 -17.04
N PRO A 17 -9.56 -14.69 -17.72
CA PRO A 17 -9.74 -13.26 -17.63
C PRO A 17 -10.15 -12.79 -16.23
N TYR A 18 -10.98 -13.56 -15.51
CA TYR A 18 -11.37 -13.19 -14.14
C TYR A 18 -10.22 -13.33 -13.15
N TYR A 19 -9.39 -14.37 -13.30
CA TYR A 19 -8.16 -14.48 -12.52
C TYR A 19 -7.23 -13.29 -12.77
N ALA A 20 -7.01 -12.93 -14.03
CA ALA A 20 -6.16 -11.80 -14.41
C ALA A 20 -6.69 -10.47 -13.85
N LEU A 21 -8.02 -10.29 -13.79
CA LEU A 21 -8.66 -9.11 -13.21
C LEU A 21 -8.41 -9.00 -11.71
N PHE A 22 -8.64 -10.08 -10.94
CA PHE A 22 -8.34 -10.10 -9.51
C PHE A 22 -6.84 -9.91 -9.24
N PHE A 23 -6.00 -10.57 -10.04
CA PHE A 23 -4.55 -10.42 -9.94
C PHE A 23 -4.11 -8.98 -10.23
N LEU A 24 -4.71 -8.29 -11.21
CA LEU A 24 -4.50 -6.87 -11.46
C LEU A 24 -4.90 -6.02 -10.25
N LEU A 25 -6.11 -6.23 -9.73
CA LEU A 25 -6.63 -5.46 -8.61
C LEU A 25 -5.73 -5.58 -7.38
N PHE A 26 -5.32 -6.80 -7.02
CA PHE A 26 -4.43 -7.01 -5.87
C PHE A 26 -3.01 -6.51 -6.13
N THR A 27 -2.52 -6.59 -7.37
CA THR A 27 -1.24 -5.99 -7.77
C THR A 27 -1.28 -4.48 -7.61
N MET A 28 -2.34 -3.82 -8.09
CA MET A 28 -2.54 -2.37 -7.94
C MET A 28 -2.67 -1.96 -6.47
N ALA A 29 -3.40 -2.74 -5.67
CA ALA A 29 -3.51 -2.51 -4.23
C ALA A 29 -2.16 -2.65 -3.51
N SER A 30 -1.32 -3.59 -3.95
CA SER A 30 0.02 -3.80 -3.41
C SER A 30 1.03 -2.73 -3.81
N ILE A 31 0.81 -2.03 -4.91
CA ILE A 31 1.61 -0.88 -5.37
C ILE A 31 1.21 0.42 -4.64
N GLY A 32 0.05 0.41 -3.93
CA GLY A 32 -0.47 1.60 -3.29
C GLY A 32 -1.25 2.52 -4.24
N LEU A 33 -2.06 1.95 -5.15
CA LEU A 33 -2.94 2.75 -6.01
C LEU A 33 -3.94 3.55 -5.15
N PRO A 34 -4.12 4.87 -5.40
CA PRO A 34 -5.15 5.67 -4.71
C PRO A 34 -6.54 5.02 -4.82
N GLY A 35 -7.23 4.88 -3.68
CA GLY A 35 -8.50 4.15 -3.60
C GLY A 35 -8.37 2.69 -3.19
N THR A 36 -7.16 2.21 -2.89
CA THR A 36 -6.91 0.88 -2.33
C THR A 36 -6.30 0.96 -0.94
N SER A 37 -6.39 -0.14 -0.18
CA SER A 37 -5.89 -0.21 1.20
C SER A 37 -4.39 0.07 1.33
N GLY A 38 -3.58 -0.33 0.35
CA GLY A 38 -2.13 -0.12 0.34
C GLY A 38 -1.75 1.36 0.34
N PHE A 39 -2.43 2.17 -0.46
CA PHE A 39 -2.18 3.61 -0.53
C PHE A 39 -2.30 4.31 0.82
N VAL A 40 -3.34 3.98 1.60
CA VAL A 40 -3.58 4.64 2.89
C VAL A 40 -2.40 4.40 3.85
N GLY A 41 -1.92 3.16 3.94
CA GLY A 41 -0.78 2.83 4.80
C GLY A 41 0.52 3.47 4.36
N GLU A 42 0.85 3.37 3.08
CA GLU A 42 2.08 3.94 2.50
C GLU A 42 2.10 5.46 2.58
N PHE A 43 0.99 6.11 2.22
CA PHE A 43 0.88 7.57 2.25
C PHE A 43 0.99 8.12 3.68
N LEU A 44 0.29 7.53 4.66
CA LEU A 44 0.37 7.97 6.05
C LEU A 44 1.77 7.76 6.63
N SER A 45 2.41 6.64 6.30
CA SER A 45 3.78 6.35 6.74
C SER A 45 4.78 7.35 6.16
N LEU A 46 4.70 7.64 4.86
CA LEU A 46 5.56 8.65 4.22
C LEU A 46 5.31 10.05 4.76
N ALA A 47 4.05 10.43 4.97
CA ALA A 47 3.70 11.74 5.52
C ALA A 47 4.27 11.91 6.93
N GLY A 48 4.22 10.87 7.76
CA GLY A 48 4.83 10.86 9.09
C GLY A 48 6.36 10.98 9.05
N ILE A 49 7.02 10.21 8.19
CA ILE A 49 8.48 10.27 8.02
C ILE A 49 8.92 11.62 7.48
N TYR A 50 8.16 12.21 6.55
CA TYR A 50 8.48 13.52 5.98
C TYR A 50 8.51 14.64 7.01
N GLN A 51 7.64 14.58 8.01
CA GLN A 51 7.63 15.55 9.11
C GLN A 51 8.91 15.48 9.99
N THR A 52 9.53 14.30 10.06
CA THR A 52 10.73 14.08 10.86
C THR A 52 12.00 14.34 10.04
N SER A 53 12.06 13.80 8.80
CA SER A 53 13.22 13.92 7.92
C SER A 53 12.83 13.80 6.46
N SER A 54 12.96 14.88 5.70
CA SER A 54 12.68 14.88 4.26
C SER A 54 13.62 13.98 3.45
N LEU A 55 14.87 13.83 3.88
CA LEU A 55 15.84 12.97 3.21
C LEU A 55 15.48 11.48 3.36
N VAL A 56 15.08 11.06 4.55
CA VAL A 56 14.63 9.68 4.78
C VAL A 56 13.35 9.40 4.00
N ALA A 57 12.41 10.34 3.97
CA ALA A 57 11.19 10.22 3.16
C ALA A 57 11.50 10.06 1.67
N LEU A 58 12.49 10.80 1.14
CA LEU A 58 12.94 10.67 -0.25
C LEU A 58 13.49 9.27 -0.55
N ILE A 59 14.31 8.73 0.34
CA ILE A 59 14.84 7.35 0.20
C ILE A 59 13.70 6.34 0.23
N CYS A 60 12.75 6.45 1.17
CA CYS A 60 11.58 5.57 1.25
C CYS A 60 10.73 5.62 -0.02
N THR A 61 10.57 6.81 -0.63
CA THR A 61 9.83 6.96 -1.89
C THR A 61 10.46 6.18 -3.03
N THR A 62 11.80 6.06 -3.08
CA THR A 62 12.46 5.22 -4.11
C THR A 62 12.09 3.75 -3.96
N GLY A 63 11.88 3.26 -2.74
CA GLY A 63 11.41 1.91 -2.48
C GLY A 63 10.02 1.65 -3.05
N ILE A 64 9.10 2.61 -2.95
CA ILE A 64 7.75 2.50 -3.54
C ILE A 64 7.84 2.44 -5.07
N ILE A 65 8.67 3.29 -5.69
CA ILE A 65 8.86 3.29 -7.15
C ILE A 65 9.41 1.95 -7.63
N LEU A 66 10.41 1.40 -6.95
CA LEU A 66 10.97 0.09 -7.28
C LEU A 66 9.96 -1.04 -7.07
N GLY A 67 9.18 -0.97 -5.98
CA GLY A 67 8.08 -1.89 -5.71
C GLY A 67 7.04 -1.89 -6.83
N ALA A 68 6.60 -0.71 -7.27
CA ALA A 68 5.69 -0.56 -8.40
C ALA A 68 6.28 -1.15 -9.69
N ALA A 69 7.54 -0.86 -9.97
CA ALA A 69 8.21 -1.33 -11.19
C ALA A 69 8.27 -2.87 -11.24
N TYR A 70 8.68 -3.55 -10.16
CA TYR A 70 8.77 -5.01 -10.17
C TYR A 70 7.40 -5.69 -10.18
N MET A 71 6.39 -5.13 -9.49
CA MET A 71 5.04 -5.68 -9.47
C MET A 71 4.35 -5.57 -10.83
N LEU A 72 4.49 -4.42 -11.52
CA LEU A 72 3.99 -4.24 -12.87
C LEU A 72 4.72 -5.14 -13.88
N TYR A 73 6.02 -5.30 -13.72
CA TYR A 73 6.80 -6.24 -14.53
C TYR A 73 6.32 -7.68 -14.34
N LEU A 74 6.08 -8.09 -13.10
CA LEU A 74 5.53 -9.40 -12.76
C LEU A 74 4.16 -9.60 -13.40
N TYR A 75 3.24 -8.64 -13.20
CA TYR A 75 1.90 -8.69 -13.77
C TYR A 75 1.95 -8.82 -15.30
N ARG A 76 2.74 -7.97 -15.97
CA ARG A 76 2.90 -8.02 -17.42
C ARG A 76 3.38 -9.39 -17.90
N ARG A 77 4.33 -9.98 -17.20
CA ARG A 77 4.93 -11.25 -17.57
C ARG A 77 3.96 -12.42 -17.40
N VAL A 78 3.17 -12.40 -16.34
CA VAL A 78 2.18 -13.45 -16.03
C VAL A 78 0.93 -13.29 -16.88
N ALA A 79 0.37 -12.08 -16.96
CA ALA A 79 -0.89 -11.84 -17.65
C ALA A 79 -0.75 -11.81 -19.18
N PHE A 80 0.32 -11.16 -19.70
CA PHE A 80 0.53 -10.90 -21.13
C PHE A 80 1.81 -11.52 -21.70
N GLY A 81 2.46 -12.41 -20.95
CA GLY A 81 3.68 -13.07 -21.41
C GLY A 81 3.46 -13.88 -22.69
N GLY A 82 4.43 -13.85 -23.59
CA GLY A 82 4.33 -14.23 -25.00
C GLY A 82 4.34 -15.72 -25.36
N GLN A 83 4.11 -16.64 -24.43
CA GLN A 83 3.90 -18.06 -24.78
C GLN A 83 2.93 -18.70 -23.79
N ILE A 84 1.75 -19.04 -24.29
CA ILE A 84 0.81 -19.88 -23.56
C ILE A 84 1.39 -21.30 -23.62
N ASN A 85 1.86 -21.81 -22.48
CA ASN A 85 2.17 -23.21 -22.35
C ASN A 85 0.86 -24.01 -22.53
N GLU A 86 0.92 -25.13 -23.23
CA GLU A 86 -0.29 -26.00 -23.44
C GLU A 86 -0.95 -26.36 -22.10
N ASP A 87 -0.15 -26.56 -21.05
CA ASP A 87 -0.64 -26.81 -19.69
C ASP A 87 -1.40 -25.60 -19.10
N ALA A 88 -1.02 -24.37 -19.42
CA ALA A 88 -1.70 -23.16 -18.97
C ALA A 88 -2.97 -22.88 -19.78
N ALA A 89 -2.99 -23.27 -21.05
CA ALA A 89 -4.16 -23.15 -21.93
C ALA A 89 -5.32 -24.08 -21.50
N ALA A 90 -5.01 -25.21 -20.87
CA ALA A 90 -6.00 -26.17 -20.39
C ALA A 90 -6.59 -25.82 -19.00
N MET A 91 -6.12 -24.76 -18.34
CA MET A 91 -6.62 -24.37 -17.03
C MET A 91 -7.99 -23.67 -17.12
N PRO A 92 -9.00 -24.15 -16.35
CA PRO A 92 -10.27 -23.43 -16.23
C PRO A 92 -10.07 -22.11 -15.47
N ASP A 93 -10.86 -21.09 -15.80
CA ASP A 93 -10.91 -19.83 -15.05
C ASP A 93 -11.48 -20.05 -13.63
N ILE A 94 -11.50 -19.01 -12.83
CA ILE A 94 -11.92 -19.02 -11.42
C ILE A 94 -13.28 -19.68 -11.27
N SER A 95 -13.33 -20.70 -10.42
CA SER A 95 -14.58 -21.39 -10.04
C SER A 95 -15.46 -20.49 -9.14
N ALA A 96 -16.76 -20.79 -9.07
CA ALA A 96 -17.70 -20.07 -8.20
C ALA A 96 -17.24 -20.04 -6.73
N ARG A 97 -16.61 -21.09 -6.25
CA ARG A 97 -16.04 -21.17 -4.90
C ARG A 97 -14.91 -20.16 -4.68
N GLU A 98 -14.00 -20.04 -5.64
CA GLU A 98 -12.88 -19.10 -5.58
C GLU A 98 -13.37 -17.67 -5.70
N TRP A 99 -14.41 -17.45 -6.51
CA TRP A 99 -15.07 -16.15 -6.63
C TRP A 99 -15.65 -15.66 -5.29
N ILE A 100 -16.35 -16.57 -4.57
CA ILE A 100 -16.92 -16.26 -3.24
C ILE A 100 -15.81 -15.91 -2.23
N MET A 101 -14.61 -16.48 -2.36
CA MET A 101 -13.48 -16.15 -1.49
C MET A 101 -12.77 -14.85 -1.87
N MET A 102 -12.59 -14.60 -3.17
CA MET A 102 -11.81 -13.45 -3.65
C MET A 102 -12.62 -12.16 -3.68
N ALA A 103 -13.91 -12.21 -4.01
CA ALA A 103 -14.75 -11.03 -4.12
C ALA A 103 -14.87 -10.23 -2.80
N PRO A 104 -15.13 -10.82 -1.62
CA PRO A 104 -15.20 -10.05 -0.38
C PRO A 104 -13.85 -9.43 0.00
N ILE A 105 -12.73 -10.08 -0.32
CA ILE A 105 -11.38 -9.50 -0.10
C ILE A 105 -11.18 -8.29 -1.01
N ALA A 106 -11.57 -8.38 -2.27
CA ALA A 106 -11.49 -7.27 -3.22
C ALA A 106 -12.35 -6.07 -2.77
N VAL A 107 -13.57 -6.35 -2.30
CA VAL A 107 -14.46 -5.32 -1.73
C VAL A 107 -13.84 -4.68 -0.49
N ALA A 108 -13.26 -5.47 0.42
CA ALA A 108 -12.60 -4.97 1.62
C ALA A 108 -11.40 -4.08 1.28
N VAL A 109 -10.58 -4.47 0.30
CA VAL A 109 -9.42 -3.68 -0.16
C VAL A 109 -9.85 -2.32 -0.70
N LEU A 110 -10.90 -2.29 -1.51
CA LEU A 110 -11.45 -1.05 -2.05
C LEU A 110 -12.13 -0.21 -0.96
N TRP A 111 -12.90 -0.84 -0.07
CA TRP A 111 -13.53 -0.13 1.04
C TRP A 111 -12.51 0.54 1.96
N MET A 112 -11.47 -0.18 2.36
CA MET A 112 -10.39 0.38 3.18
C MET A 112 -9.64 1.52 2.48
N GLY A 113 -9.55 1.48 1.15
CA GLY A 113 -8.89 2.53 0.37
C GLY A 113 -9.75 3.79 0.19
N VAL A 114 -11.06 3.61 -0.04
CA VAL A 114 -11.98 4.74 -0.27
C VAL A 114 -12.48 5.36 1.04
N TYR A 115 -12.71 4.52 2.07
CA TYR A 115 -13.21 4.96 3.36
C TYR A 115 -12.36 4.45 4.53
N PRO A 116 -11.10 4.91 4.64
CA PRO A 116 -10.15 4.43 5.65
C PRO A 116 -10.58 4.79 7.08
N GLU A 117 -11.40 5.80 7.26
CA GLU A 117 -11.89 6.27 8.56
C GLU A 117 -12.57 5.16 9.36
N SER A 118 -13.30 4.25 8.69
CA SER A 118 -13.95 3.10 9.33
C SER A 118 -12.97 2.22 10.12
N PHE A 119 -11.72 2.15 9.68
CA PHE A 119 -10.65 1.33 10.27
C PHE A 119 -9.72 2.14 11.17
N LEU A 120 -9.52 3.42 10.86
CA LEU A 120 -8.62 4.29 11.63
C LEU A 120 -9.29 4.86 12.89
N ALA A 121 -10.60 5.08 12.88
CA ALA A 121 -11.33 5.66 14.01
C ALA A 121 -11.17 4.88 15.33
N PRO A 122 -11.26 3.53 15.36
CA PRO A 122 -11.04 2.76 16.59
C PRO A 122 -9.60 2.92 17.14
N MET A 123 -8.61 3.06 16.26
CA MET A 123 -7.19 3.14 16.62
C MET A 123 -6.79 4.52 17.19
N ARG A 124 -7.56 5.57 16.90
CA ARG A 124 -7.23 6.94 17.34
C ARG A 124 -7.16 7.10 18.86
N LYS A 125 -8.01 6.38 19.59
CA LYS A 125 -8.01 6.43 21.06
C LYS A 125 -6.73 5.87 21.64
N ASP A 126 -6.28 4.75 21.12
CA ASP A 126 -5.06 4.07 21.58
C ASP A 126 -3.81 4.88 21.20
N ILE A 127 -3.80 5.47 20.02
CA ILE A 127 -2.73 6.38 19.56
C ILE A 127 -2.65 7.60 20.46
N ALA A 128 -3.78 8.23 20.79
CA ALA A 128 -3.79 9.40 21.68
C ALA A 128 -3.26 9.08 23.10
N VAL A 129 -3.54 7.88 23.62
CA VAL A 129 -2.98 7.43 24.89
C VAL A 129 -1.48 7.20 24.79
N LEU A 130 -1.01 6.65 23.68
CA LEU A 130 0.42 6.44 23.43
C LEU A 130 1.16 7.77 23.31
N ASP A 131 0.62 8.72 22.55
CA ASP A 131 1.17 10.07 22.40
C ASP A 131 1.28 10.78 23.74
N ALA A 132 0.24 10.71 24.59
CA ALA A 132 0.26 11.29 25.93
C ALA A 132 1.34 10.64 26.82
N ARG A 133 1.56 9.32 26.73
CA ARG A 133 2.61 8.64 27.47
C ARG A 133 4.01 9.00 26.98
N LEU A 134 4.19 9.11 25.66
CA LEU A 134 5.46 9.53 25.07
C LEU A 134 5.80 10.96 25.43
N ALA A 135 4.82 11.86 25.39
CA ALA A 135 5.00 13.26 25.81
C ALA A 135 5.35 13.37 27.30
N ALA A 136 4.77 12.53 28.15
CA ALA A 136 5.08 12.49 29.58
C ALA A 136 6.46 11.88 29.88
N ALA A 137 6.95 10.99 29.03
CA ALA A 137 8.25 10.33 29.17
C ALA A 137 9.41 11.10 28.53
N ALA A 138 9.12 12.08 27.66
CA ALA A 138 10.14 12.89 27.03
C ALA A 138 10.83 13.80 28.07
N PRO A 139 12.17 13.76 28.21
CA PRO A 139 12.87 14.66 29.11
C PRO A 139 12.65 16.10 28.63
N ALA A 140 12.47 17.03 29.60
CA ALA A 140 12.10 18.44 29.39
C ALA A 140 13.04 19.27 28.47
N GLY A 141 14.07 18.66 27.89
CA GLY A 141 15.05 19.29 26.99
C GLY A 141 14.83 19.06 25.49
N ASP A 142 13.95 18.15 25.10
CA ASP A 142 13.83 17.75 23.69
C ASP A 142 12.43 18.05 23.11
N ALA A 143 12.00 19.30 23.28
CA ALA A 143 10.76 19.84 22.69
C ALA A 143 10.73 19.79 21.14
N ARG A 144 11.80 19.28 20.51
CA ARG A 144 11.90 19.15 19.04
C ARG A 144 11.22 17.90 18.47
N LEU A 145 10.78 16.96 19.33
CA LEU A 145 10.13 15.71 18.93
C LEU A 145 8.64 15.64 19.27
N ALA A 146 8.05 16.73 19.79
CA ALA A 146 6.60 16.76 20.02
C ALA A 146 5.86 16.81 18.68
N PRO A 147 5.09 15.76 18.31
CA PRO A 147 4.25 15.80 17.13
C PRO A 147 3.12 16.83 17.39
N GLY A 148 3.13 17.93 16.64
CA GLY A 148 2.04 18.91 16.65
C GLY A 148 2.34 20.34 17.01
N THR A 149 3.59 20.72 17.27
CA THR A 149 3.93 22.17 17.34
C THR A 149 4.08 22.73 15.93
N PRO A 150 3.18 23.63 15.48
CA PRO A 150 3.30 24.22 14.15
C PRO A 150 4.56 25.08 14.10
N ARG A 151 5.47 24.70 13.22
CA ARG A 151 6.70 25.43 12.87
C ARG A 151 6.42 26.86 12.39
N ALA A 152 5.14 27.23 12.25
CA ALA A 152 4.67 28.53 11.80
C ALA A 152 4.72 29.61 12.89
N GLU A 153 4.58 29.27 14.17
CA GLU A 153 4.62 30.30 15.23
C GLU A 153 6.04 30.77 15.61
N ALA A 154 7.01 29.86 15.52
CA ALA A 154 8.41 30.23 15.83
C ALA A 154 9.04 31.13 14.77
N ALA A 155 8.62 31.04 13.51
CA ALA A 155 9.11 31.91 12.43
C ALA A 155 8.53 33.34 12.52
N ASN A 156 7.36 33.52 13.09
CA ASN A 156 6.69 34.80 13.20
C ASN A 156 7.19 35.63 14.44
N ALA A 157 7.76 34.93 15.42
CA ALA A 157 8.32 35.58 16.61
C ALA A 157 9.71 36.20 16.39
N LEU A 158 10.43 35.84 15.34
CA LEU A 158 11.77 36.34 15.01
C LEU A 158 11.78 37.44 13.92
N GLY A 159 10.59 37.81 13.39
CA GLY A 159 10.46 38.84 12.33
C GLY A 159 10.16 40.26 12.79
N HIS A 160 10.06 40.53 14.06
CA HIS A 160 9.77 41.86 14.61
C HIS A 160 10.86 42.32 15.57
N HIS A 161 12.08 42.52 15.07
CA HIS A 161 13.06 43.43 15.64
C HIS A 161 13.93 43.99 14.55
#